data_d27ccc2a09cba9dabac9fc0813a4807c
#
_entry.id   d27ccc2a09cba9dabac9fc0813a4807c
#
_cell.length_a   1.000
_cell.length_b   1.000
_cell.length_c   1.000
_cell.angle_alpha   90.00
_cell.angle_beta   90.00
_cell.angle_gamma   90.00
#
_symmetry.space_group_name_H-M   'P 1'
#
loop_
_entity.id
_entity.type
_entity.pdbx_description
1 polymer ?
#
loop_
_entity_poly.entity_id
_entity_poly.type
_entity_poly.pdbx_seq_one_letter_code
_entity_poly.pdbx_strand_id
1 'polypeptide(L)'
;AKETAHQIGTPLTSMVGWITLLKEKHKKSIPLIEIEKDIARLNLITDRFSKVGSIPKLIPSDLTSVIKETVSYLQKRSSEHIKFKIQLPNKKIIIPLNPQLISWTLENLIKNGIDAMKGKGSLNLRLLEKASEIEILISDTGSGMKKEVANKIFKPGFTTKSRGWGLGLSLAKRIIVDFHKGKISVLKTVLGKGTSFQVLLKKAPFKNSKE
;
A
#
# COMPACT_ATOMS: atom_id res chain seq x y z
N ALA A 1 16.63 7.11 -7.14
CA ALA A 1 15.73 6.74 -6.02
C ALA A 1 16.48 6.52 -4.70
N LYS A 2 17.58 5.73 -4.66
CA LYS A 2 18.38 5.52 -3.44
C LYS A 2 19.10 6.82 -3.05
N GLU A 3 19.71 7.49 -4.00
CA GLU A 3 20.34 8.81 -3.87
C GLU A 3 19.33 9.85 -3.34
N THR A 4 18.16 9.93 -3.95
CA THR A 4 17.10 10.86 -3.56
C THR A 4 16.57 10.58 -2.16
N ALA A 5 16.44 9.30 -1.77
CA ALA A 5 16.03 8.92 -0.43
C ALA A 5 17.09 9.31 0.63
N HIS A 6 18.39 9.17 0.29
CA HIS A 6 19.49 9.60 1.16
C HIS A 6 19.53 11.13 1.29
N GLN A 7 19.38 11.85 0.18
CA GLN A 7 19.35 13.32 0.16
C GLN A 7 18.16 13.90 0.92
N ILE A 8 17.02 13.21 1.01
CA ILE A 8 15.87 13.61 1.81
C ILE A 8 16.03 13.17 3.28
N GLY A 9 16.67 12.03 3.54
CA GLY A 9 16.87 11.51 4.89
C GLY A 9 17.72 12.42 5.78
N THR A 10 18.75 13.04 5.23
CA THR A 10 19.65 13.95 5.96
C THR A 10 18.92 15.17 6.53
N PRO A 11 18.16 15.98 5.75
CA PRO A 11 17.41 17.10 6.30
C PRO A 11 16.30 16.65 7.26
N LEU A 12 15.68 15.49 7.05
CA LEU A 12 14.69 14.95 7.99
C LEU A 12 15.30 14.62 9.35
N THR A 13 16.50 14.03 9.38
CA THR A 13 17.24 13.76 10.62
C THR A 13 17.55 15.06 11.35
N SER A 14 17.96 16.09 10.64
CA SER A 14 18.19 17.43 11.21
C SER A 14 16.91 18.02 11.80
N MET A 15 15.77 17.93 11.11
CA MET A 15 14.47 18.39 11.61
C MET A 15 14.03 17.67 12.88
N VAL A 16 14.25 16.36 12.98
CA VAL A 16 14.01 15.59 14.21
C VAL A 16 14.83 16.15 15.36
N GLY A 17 16.13 16.44 15.13
CA GLY A 17 17.00 17.02 16.14
C GLY A 17 16.50 18.39 16.63
N TRP A 18 16.14 19.31 15.72
CA TRP A 18 15.62 20.63 16.07
C TRP A 18 14.30 20.56 16.84
N ILE A 19 13.39 19.65 16.47
CA ILE A 19 12.13 19.47 17.21
C ILE A 19 12.39 18.93 18.61
N THR A 20 13.32 18.00 18.76
CA THR A 20 13.69 17.48 20.08
C THR A 20 14.15 18.61 21.01
N LEU A 21 15.03 19.50 20.52
CA LEU A 21 15.49 20.67 21.26
C LEU A 21 14.37 21.66 21.59
N LEU A 22 13.47 21.93 20.65
CA LEU A 22 12.32 22.79 20.86
C LEU A 22 11.32 22.21 21.87
N LYS A 23 11.14 20.89 21.91
CA LYS A 23 10.27 20.21 22.88
C LYS A 23 10.78 20.31 24.32
N GLU A 24 12.09 20.38 24.53
CA GLU A 24 12.67 20.61 25.87
C GLU A 24 12.21 21.94 26.44
N LYS A 25 12.11 22.99 25.59
CA LYS A 25 11.67 24.32 25.98
C LYS A 25 10.16 24.52 25.99
N HIS A 26 9.41 23.78 25.13
CA HIS A 26 7.99 23.98 24.89
C HIS A 26 7.19 22.64 24.94
N LYS A 27 7.23 21.95 26.07
CA LYS A 27 6.70 20.57 26.27
C LYS A 27 5.23 20.34 25.86
N LYS A 28 4.40 21.37 25.76
CA LYS A 28 2.94 21.26 25.42
C LYS A 28 2.53 22.05 24.17
N SER A 29 3.46 22.34 23.27
CA SER A 29 3.14 23.08 22.04
C SER A 29 2.42 22.19 21.03
N ILE A 30 1.14 22.46 20.75
CA ILE A 30 0.35 21.73 19.75
C ILE A 30 1.02 21.76 18.36
N PRO A 31 1.53 22.92 17.85
CA PRO A 31 2.26 22.94 16.59
C PRO A 31 3.46 21.99 16.53
N LEU A 32 4.24 21.87 17.60
CA LEU A 32 5.39 20.96 17.64
C LEU A 32 4.98 19.49 17.56
N ILE A 33 3.87 19.13 18.19
CA ILE A 33 3.32 17.76 18.12
C ILE A 33 2.89 17.43 16.69
N GLU A 34 2.25 18.36 15.99
CA GLU A 34 1.83 18.14 14.59
C GLU A 34 3.03 18.07 13.63
N ILE A 35 4.04 18.93 13.80
CA ILE A 35 5.27 18.87 13.00
C ILE A 35 6.00 17.54 13.23
N GLU A 36 6.08 17.05 14.47
CA GLU A 36 6.68 15.73 14.78
C GLU A 36 5.95 14.59 14.06
N LYS A 37 4.61 14.62 14.05
CA LYS A 37 3.81 13.64 13.29
C LYS A 37 4.09 13.71 11.79
N ASP A 38 4.23 14.90 11.23
CA ASP A 38 4.51 15.08 9.81
C ASP A 38 5.93 14.62 9.44
N ILE A 39 6.91 14.88 10.29
CA ILE A 39 8.28 14.36 10.11
C ILE A 39 8.31 12.83 10.22
N ALA A 40 7.61 12.25 11.19
CA ALA A 40 7.50 10.78 11.28
C ALA A 40 6.87 10.19 10.01
N ARG A 41 5.88 10.85 9.43
CA ARG A 41 5.29 10.46 8.14
C ARG A 41 6.28 10.59 6.98
N LEU A 42 7.07 11.65 6.92
CA LEU A 42 8.09 11.86 5.89
C LEU A 42 9.20 10.80 5.99
N ASN A 43 9.67 10.50 7.21
CA ASN A 43 10.62 9.41 7.43
C ASN A 43 10.10 8.08 6.93
N LEU A 44 8.83 7.73 7.24
CA LEU A 44 8.21 6.52 6.74
C LEU A 44 8.15 6.47 5.20
N ILE A 45 7.87 7.60 4.56
CA ILE A 45 7.85 7.71 3.08
C ILE A 45 9.27 7.53 2.53
N THR A 46 10.27 8.19 3.12
CA THR A 46 11.68 8.11 2.70
C THR A 46 12.21 6.69 2.84
N ASP A 47 11.92 6.00 3.94
CA ASP A 47 12.26 4.59 4.14
C ASP A 47 11.61 3.68 3.09
N ARG A 48 10.35 3.95 2.78
CA ARG A 48 9.64 3.20 1.72
C ARG A 48 10.27 3.44 0.35
N PHE A 49 10.65 4.69 0.02
CA PHE A 49 11.34 5.02 -1.22
C PHE A 49 12.76 4.43 -1.27
N SER A 50 13.50 4.44 -0.17
CA SER A 50 14.84 3.82 -0.08
C SER A 50 14.77 2.31 -0.36
N LYS A 51 13.81 1.62 0.28
CA LYS A 51 13.60 0.17 0.07
C LYS A 51 13.12 -0.16 -1.35
N VAL A 52 12.43 0.77 -2.01
CA VAL A 52 12.00 0.67 -3.42
C VAL A 52 13.13 1.11 -4.37
N GLY A 53 14.18 1.73 -3.88
CA GLY A 53 15.35 2.19 -4.67
C GLY A 53 16.34 1.08 -5.06
N SER A 54 16.28 -0.10 -4.43
CA SER A 54 17.04 -1.30 -4.79
C SER A 54 16.09 -2.38 -5.28
N ILE A 55 16.56 -3.23 -6.21
CA ILE A 55 15.79 -4.40 -6.64
C ILE A 55 15.61 -5.32 -5.42
N PRO A 56 14.37 -5.51 -4.92
CA PRO A 56 14.16 -6.31 -3.74
C PRO A 56 14.36 -7.79 -4.06
N LYS A 57 14.96 -8.51 -3.13
CA LYS A 57 15.06 -9.97 -3.24
C LYS A 57 13.66 -10.57 -3.08
N LEU A 58 13.25 -11.38 -4.05
CA LEU A 58 12.05 -12.21 -3.96
C LEU A 58 12.46 -13.58 -3.42
N ILE A 59 11.75 -14.05 -2.40
CA ILE A 59 11.97 -15.35 -1.76
C ILE A 59 10.67 -16.16 -1.77
N PRO A 60 10.72 -17.49 -1.83
CA PRO A 60 9.54 -18.32 -1.66
C PRO A 60 8.85 -17.98 -0.33
N SER A 61 7.63 -17.47 -0.40
CA SER A 61 6.89 -17.00 0.78
C SER A 61 5.40 -17.31 0.68
N ASP A 62 4.77 -17.54 1.82
CA ASP A 62 3.34 -17.84 1.89
C ASP A 62 2.49 -16.56 1.75
N LEU A 63 1.96 -16.34 0.57
CA LEU A 63 1.07 -15.21 0.28
C LEU A 63 -0.20 -15.22 1.15
N THR A 64 -0.70 -16.41 1.49
CA THR A 64 -1.90 -16.56 2.34
C THR A 64 -1.65 -15.98 3.74
N SER A 65 -0.49 -16.26 4.34
CA SER A 65 -0.10 -15.68 5.63
C SER A 65 0.07 -14.16 5.55
N VAL A 66 0.76 -13.66 4.52
CA VAL A 66 0.95 -12.20 4.31
C VAL A 66 -0.39 -11.48 4.24
N ILE A 67 -1.37 -12.04 3.50
CA ILE A 67 -2.71 -11.45 3.41
C ILE A 67 -3.42 -11.48 4.77
N LYS A 68 -3.43 -12.63 5.46
CA LYS A 68 -4.09 -12.77 6.78
C LYS A 68 -3.56 -11.77 7.79
N GLU A 69 -2.24 -11.65 7.92
CA GLU A 69 -1.58 -10.74 8.85
C GLU A 69 -1.91 -9.28 8.54
N THR A 70 -1.80 -8.89 7.25
CA THR A 70 -2.08 -7.52 6.82
C THR A 70 -3.55 -7.14 7.06
N VAL A 71 -4.48 -8.04 6.72
CA VAL A 71 -5.91 -7.78 6.91
C VAL A 71 -6.26 -7.71 8.39
N SER A 72 -5.77 -8.64 9.22
CA SER A 72 -6.00 -8.63 10.66
C SER A 72 -5.51 -7.34 11.32
N TYR A 73 -4.32 -6.87 10.91
CA TYR A 73 -3.77 -5.60 11.37
C TYR A 73 -4.66 -4.40 11.04
N LEU A 74 -5.17 -4.33 9.80
CA LEU A 74 -6.00 -3.22 9.35
C LEU A 74 -7.41 -3.29 9.93
N GLN A 75 -7.99 -4.48 10.06
CA GLN A 75 -9.32 -4.69 10.62
C GLN A 75 -9.39 -4.18 12.06
N LYS A 76 -8.39 -4.49 12.90
CA LYS A 76 -8.31 -4.02 14.29
C LYS A 76 -8.22 -2.49 14.43
N ARG A 77 -7.85 -1.77 13.37
CA ARG A 77 -7.68 -0.31 13.33
C ARG A 77 -8.75 0.41 12.52
N SER A 78 -9.68 -0.33 11.99
CA SER A 78 -10.79 0.19 11.20
C SER A 78 -12.03 0.38 12.06
N SER A 79 -12.97 1.20 11.59
CA SER A 79 -14.29 1.32 12.22
C SER A 79 -15.00 -0.05 12.27
N GLU A 80 -15.66 -0.36 13.37
CA GLU A 80 -16.51 -1.56 13.54
C GLU A 80 -17.65 -1.65 12.52
N HIS A 81 -18.05 -0.52 11.93
CA HIS A 81 -19.06 -0.46 10.88
C HIS A 81 -18.52 -0.86 9.49
N ILE A 82 -17.22 -1.17 9.36
CA ILE A 82 -16.66 -1.72 8.14
C ILE A 82 -16.55 -3.25 8.26
N LYS A 83 -17.36 -3.95 7.45
CA LYS A 83 -17.40 -5.41 7.43
C LYS A 83 -16.31 -5.95 6.50
N PHE A 84 -15.40 -6.75 7.03
CA PHE A 84 -14.38 -7.45 6.24
C PHE A 84 -14.88 -8.85 5.87
N LYS A 85 -14.90 -9.17 4.56
CA LYS A 85 -15.19 -10.49 4.02
C LYS A 85 -13.94 -11.02 3.34
N ILE A 86 -13.31 -12.03 3.93
CA ILE A 86 -12.02 -12.56 3.47
C ILE A 86 -12.21 -13.99 3.02
N GLN A 87 -11.91 -14.25 1.75
CA GLN A 87 -12.02 -15.57 1.11
C GLN A 87 -10.63 -16.02 0.64
N LEU A 88 -10.01 -16.89 1.39
CA LEU A 88 -8.71 -17.47 1.12
C LEU A 88 -8.83 -18.99 0.99
N PRO A 89 -8.00 -19.63 0.17
CA PRO A 89 -7.95 -21.09 0.11
C PRO A 89 -7.43 -21.68 1.43
N ASN A 90 -7.86 -22.89 1.77
CA ASN A 90 -7.43 -23.61 2.98
C ASN A 90 -6.00 -24.17 2.89
N LYS A 91 -5.21 -23.75 1.91
CA LYS A 91 -3.82 -24.17 1.69
C LYS A 91 -2.89 -22.97 1.63
N LYS A 92 -1.61 -23.22 1.91
CA LYS A 92 -0.55 -22.22 1.69
C LYS A 92 -0.35 -22.00 0.19
N ILE A 93 -0.16 -20.75 -0.20
CA ILE A 93 0.23 -20.39 -1.57
C ILE A 93 1.65 -19.81 -1.51
N ILE A 94 2.62 -20.67 -1.82
CA ILE A 94 4.03 -20.31 -1.82
C ILE A 94 4.42 -19.82 -3.21
N ILE A 95 4.83 -18.56 -3.31
CA ILE A 95 5.33 -17.95 -4.56
C ILE A 95 6.54 -17.06 -4.27
N PRO A 96 7.39 -16.77 -5.28
CA PRO A 96 8.47 -15.81 -5.10
C PRO A 96 7.88 -14.39 -4.89
N LEU A 97 8.06 -13.85 -3.69
CA LEU A 97 7.63 -12.49 -3.37
C LEU A 97 8.51 -11.87 -2.27
N ASN A 98 8.40 -10.55 -2.12
CA ASN A 98 8.88 -9.85 -0.95
C ASN A 98 7.68 -9.58 -0.02
N PRO A 99 7.59 -10.25 1.16
CA PRO A 99 6.43 -10.18 2.03
C PRO A 99 6.10 -8.74 2.47
N GLN A 100 7.11 -7.94 2.79
CA GLN A 100 6.93 -6.57 3.24
C GLN A 100 6.35 -5.67 2.14
N LEU A 101 6.83 -5.81 0.90
CA LEU A 101 6.34 -5.00 -0.22
C LEU A 101 4.92 -5.40 -0.63
N ILE A 102 4.61 -6.70 -0.58
CA ILE A 102 3.23 -7.18 -0.82
C ILE A 102 2.30 -6.67 0.28
N SER A 103 2.68 -6.78 1.55
CA SER A 103 1.90 -6.21 2.67
C SER A 103 1.62 -4.71 2.46
N TRP A 104 2.61 -3.93 2.04
CA TRP A 104 2.42 -2.51 1.71
C TRP A 104 1.45 -2.26 0.57
N THR A 105 1.53 -3.08 -0.48
CA THR A 105 0.57 -3.00 -1.60
C THR A 105 -0.84 -3.22 -1.10
N LEU A 106 -1.06 -4.29 -0.32
CA LEU A 106 -2.35 -4.61 0.27
C LEU A 106 -2.84 -3.50 1.20
N GLU A 107 -1.97 -2.98 2.07
CA GLU A 107 -2.31 -1.85 2.93
C GLU A 107 -2.81 -0.63 2.14
N ASN A 108 -2.12 -0.26 1.06
CA ASN A 108 -2.51 0.88 0.24
C ASN A 108 -3.88 0.67 -0.42
N LEU A 109 -4.13 -0.53 -0.96
CA LEU A 109 -5.41 -0.84 -1.59
C LEU A 109 -6.55 -0.88 -0.58
N ILE A 110 -6.36 -1.58 0.54
CA ILE A 110 -7.36 -1.72 1.60
C ILE A 110 -7.67 -0.37 2.25
N LYS A 111 -6.64 0.43 2.61
CA LYS A 111 -6.83 1.78 3.18
C LYS A 111 -7.58 2.70 2.23
N ASN A 112 -7.31 2.62 0.91
CA ASN A 112 -8.08 3.40 -0.05
C ASN A 112 -9.55 3.02 -0.08
N GLY A 113 -9.89 1.73 0.02
CA GLY A 113 -11.25 1.26 0.14
C GLY A 113 -11.92 1.73 1.44
N ILE A 114 -11.22 1.61 2.58
CA ILE A 114 -11.69 2.10 3.89
C ILE A 114 -12.02 3.60 3.85
N ASP A 115 -11.11 4.40 3.30
CA ASP A 115 -11.29 5.85 3.16
C ASP A 115 -12.47 6.19 2.25
N ALA A 116 -12.64 5.45 1.14
CA ALA A 116 -13.75 5.64 0.21
C ALA A 116 -15.11 5.29 0.82
N MET A 117 -15.14 4.42 1.82
CA MET A 117 -16.36 4.03 2.56
C MET A 117 -16.73 4.99 3.69
N LYS A 118 -15.86 5.95 4.05
CA LYS A 118 -16.13 6.99 5.06
C LYS A 118 -16.64 6.41 6.40
N GLY A 119 -16.06 5.30 6.83
CA GLY A 119 -16.34 4.68 8.13
C GLY A 119 -17.44 3.61 8.15
N LYS A 120 -18.20 3.38 7.08
CA LYS A 120 -19.24 2.35 7.01
C LYS A 120 -19.29 1.68 5.64
N GLY A 121 -19.27 0.35 5.61
CA GLY A 121 -19.34 -0.37 4.34
C GLY A 121 -18.85 -1.81 4.43
N SER A 122 -18.51 -2.40 3.29
CA SER A 122 -17.97 -3.76 3.20
C SER A 122 -16.74 -3.79 2.31
N LEU A 123 -15.67 -4.38 2.83
CA LEU A 123 -14.45 -4.68 2.10
C LEU A 123 -14.37 -6.19 1.88
N ASN A 124 -14.29 -6.60 0.62
CA ASN A 124 -14.20 -8.00 0.22
C ASN A 124 -12.83 -8.27 -0.39
N LEU A 125 -12.07 -9.22 0.17
CA LEU A 125 -10.81 -9.68 -0.36
C LEU A 125 -10.91 -11.16 -0.72
N ARG A 126 -10.55 -11.51 -1.96
CA ARG A 126 -10.54 -12.88 -2.46
C ARG A 126 -9.17 -13.21 -3.03
N LEU A 127 -8.66 -14.38 -2.68
CA LEU A 127 -7.44 -14.95 -3.25
C LEU A 127 -7.81 -16.15 -4.10
N LEU A 128 -7.53 -16.09 -5.39
CA LEU A 128 -7.87 -17.11 -6.37
C LEU A 128 -6.59 -17.65 -7.01
N GLU A 129 -6.44 -18.96 -6.99
CA GLU A 129 -5.34 -19.63 -7.66
C GLU A 129 -5.77 -20.05 -9.07
N LYS A 130 -5.10 -19.49 -10.10
CA LYS A 130 -5.25 -19.85 -11.50
C LYS A 130 -4.10 -20.77 -11.95
N ALA A 131 -4.13 -21.27 -13.17
CA ALA A 131 -3.12 -22.19 -13.68
C ALA A 131 -1.68 -21.64 -13.56
N SER A 132 -1.42 -20.42 -14.03
CA SER A 132 -0.08 -19.79 -14.06
C SER A 132 0.07 -18.58 -13.14
N GLU A 133 -1.03 -18.07 -12.57
CA GLU A 133 -1.08 -16.82 -11.81
C GLU A 133 -1.90 -16.98 -10.54
N ILE A 134 -1.62 -16.12 -9.59
CA ILE A 134 -2.44 -15.89 -8.40
C ILE A 134 -3.13 -14.55 -8.56
N GLU A 135 -4.43 -14.53 -8.36
CA GLU A 135 -5.25 -13.33 -8.42
C GLU A 135 -5.71 -12.92 -7.03
N ILE A 136 -5.44 -11.66 -6.66
CA ILE A 136 -5.98 -11.01 -5.47
C ILE A 136 -7.01 -9.99 -5.95
N LEU A 137 -8.25 -10.14 -5.50
CA LEU A 137 -9.33 -9.18 -5.74
C LEU A 137 -9.66 -8.46 -4.43
N ILE A 138 -9.64 -7.13 -4.46
CA ILE A 138 -9.99 -6.29 -3.32
C ILE A 138 -11.09 -5.33 -3.77
N SER A 139 -12.27 -5.49 -3.17
CA SER A 139 -13.47 -4.72 -3.53
C SER A 139 -14.01 -4.01 -2.31
N ASP A 140 -14.34 -2.74 -2.46
CA ASP A 140 -15.02 -1.91 -1.46
C ASP A 140 -16.40 -1.47 -1.95
N THR A 141 -17.25 -1.07 -1.01
CA THR A 141 -18.58 -0.47 -1.28
C THR A 141 -18.57 1.03 -1.08
N GLY A 142 -17.42 1.68 -1.31
CA GLY A 142 -17.24 3.11 -1.11
C GLY A 142 -17.80 3.98 -2.23
N SER A 143 -17.29 5.19 -2.31
CA SER A 143 -17.75 6.20 -3.27
C SER A 143 -17.53 5.83 -4.74
N GLY A 144 -16.68 4.85 -5.04
CA GLY A 144 -16.26 4.58 -6.42
C GLY A 144 -15.56 5.78 -7.05
N MET A 145 -15.34 5.72 -8.36
CA MET A 145 -14.70 6.82 -9.09
C MET A 145 -15.16 6.87 -10.55
N LYS A 146 -15.04 8.05 -11.16
CA LYS A 146 -15.25 8.24 -12.61
C LYS A 146 -14.14 7.55 -13.39
N LYS A 147 -14.41 7.15 -14.64
CA LYS A 147 -13.46 6.44 -15.51
C LYS A 147 -12.16 7.24 -15.75
N GLU A 148 -12.28 8.56 -15.91
CA GLU A 148 -11.15 9.47 -16.10
C GLU A 148 -10.21 9.49 -14.87
N VAL A 149 -10.78 9.38 -13.68
CA VAL A 149 -10.04 9.27 -12.41
C VAL A 149 -9.36 7.90 -12.34
N ALA A 150 -10.09 6.83 -12.61
CA ALA A 150 -9.57 5.46 -12.57
C ALA A 150 -8.33 5.27 -13.47
N ASN A 151 -8.29 5.95 -14.62
CA ASN A 151 -7.15 5.92 -15.54
C ASN A 151 -5.90 6.67 -15.02
N LYS A 152 -6.06 7.53 -14.02
CA LYS A 152 -4.98 8.39 -13.49
C LYS A 152 -4.50 7.97 -12.10
N ILE A 153 -5.25 7.14 -11.36
CA ILE A 153 -4.97 6.85 -9.95
C ILE A 153 -3.60 6.21 -9.68
N PHE A 154 -3.00 5.58 -10.67
CA PHE A 154 -1.66 5.00 -10.58
C PHE A 154 -0.54 5.97 -11.00
N LYS A 155 -0.85 7.21 -11.41
CA LYS A 155 0.16 8.22 -11.71
C LYS A 155 0.74 8.76 -10.39
N PRO A 156 2.09 8.91 -10.28
CA PRO A 156 2.70 9.50 -9.09
C PRO A 156 2.14 10.90 -8.81
N GLY A 157 1.86 11.20 -7.54
CA GLY A 157 1.33 12.49 -7.12
C GLY A 157 -0.17 12.70 -7.37
N PHE A 158 -0.86 11.77 -8.04
CA PHE A 158 -2.29 11.89 -8.26
C PHE A 158 -3.08 11.52 -6.99
N THR A 159 -3.88 12.46 -6.51
CA THR A 159 -4.78 12.25 -5.36
C THR A 159 -6.03 13.10 -5.48
N THR A 160 -7.15 12.59 -5.01
CA THR A 160 -8.42 13.31 -4.84
C THR A 160 -8.66 13.66 -3.36
N LYS A 161 -7.75 13.29 -2.46
CA LYS A 161 -7.86 13.51 -1.01
C LYS A 161 -7.18 14.83 -0.66
N SER A 162 -7.80 15.63 0.21
CA SER A 162 -7.22 16.88 0.75
C SER A 162 -5.93 16.63 1.55
N ARG A 163 -5.81 15.46 2.17
CA ARG A 163 -4.62 15.00 2.91
C ARG A 163 -4.11 13.71 2.29
N GLY A 164 -3.13 13.84 1.41
CA GLY A 164 -2.50 12.67 0.77
C GLY A 164 -1.53 13.09 -0.32
N TRP A 165 -0.41 12.40 -0.42
CA TRP A 165 0.68 12.71 -1.36
C TRP A 165 0.48 12.09 -2.75
N GLY A 166 -0.58 11.29 -2.94
CA GLY A 166 -0.82 10.59 -4.21
C GLY A 166 0.22 9.53 -4.57
N LEU A 167 0.98 9.04 -3.58
CA LEU A 167 2.09 8.11 -3.81
C LEU A 167 1.73 6.64 -3.54
N GLY A 168 0.67 6.36 -2.78
CA GLY A 168 0.35 5.01 -2.35
C GLY A 168 0.07 4.04 -3.50
N LEU A 169 -0.81 4.41 -4.43
CA LEU A 169 -1.16 3.55 -5.58
C LEU A 169 -0.06 3.48 -6.63
N SER A 170 0.68 4.56 -6.87
CA SER A 170 1.83 4.55 -7.78
C SER A 170 2.94 3.64 -7.25
N LEU A 171 3.18 3.65 -5.93
CA LEU A 171 4.11 2.73 -5.27
C LEU A 171 3.61 1.28 -5.35
N ALA A 172 2.33 1.04 -5.09
CA ALA A 172 1.71 -0.29 -5.25
C ALA A 172 1.91 -0.82 -6.67
N LYS A 173 1.70 0.02 -7.70
CA LYS A 173 1.94 -0.34 -9.09
C LYS A 173 3.40 -0.70 -9.33
N ARG A 174 4.34 0.11 -8.85
CA ARG A 174 5.78 -0.17 -8.98
C ARG A 174 6.17 -1.49 -8.31
N ILE A 175 5.69 -1.75 -7.11
CA ILE A 175 5.95 -3.01 -6.38
C ILE A 175 5.44 -4.21 -7.19
N ILE A 176 4.23 -4.15 -7.69
CA ILE A 176 3.64 -5.28 -8.41
C ILE A 176 4.26 -5.43 -9.80
N VAL A 177 4.38 -4.36 -10.56
CA VAL A 177 4.81 -4.42 -11.97
C VAL A 177 6.32 -4.55 -12.09
N ASP A 178 7.08 -3.64 -11.44
CA ASP A 178 8.52 -3.56 -11.67
C ASP A 178 9.27 -4.64 -10.88
N PHE A 179 8.83 -4.95 -9.65
CA PHE A 179 9.55 -5.88 -8.79
C PHE A 179 8.99 -7.30 -8.86
N HIS A 180 7.67 -7.48 -8.82
CA HIS A 180 7.06 -8.82 -8.86
C HIS A 180 6.65 -9.26 -10.27
N LYS A 181 6.89 -8.42 -11.31
CA LYS A 181 6.53 -8.71 -12.72
C LYS A 181 5.07 -9.15 -12.89
N GLY A 182 4.22 -8.66 -12.00
CA GLY A 182 2.79 -8.90 -11.99
C GLY A 182 2.00 -7.79 -12.69
N LYS A 183 0.70 -7.76 -12.43
CA LYS A 183 -0.21 -6.74 -12.95
C LYS A 183 -1.11 -6.21 -11.84
N ILE A 184 -1.37 -4.92 -11.82
CA ILE A 184 -2.34 -4.27 -10.95
C ILE A 184 -3.24 -3.37 -11.78
N SER A 185 -4.55 -3.43 -11.54
CA SER A 185 -5.54 -2.66 -12.31
C SER A 185 -6.81 -2.41 -11.48
N VAL A 186 -7.59 -1.43 -11.92
CA VAL A 186 -8.99 -1.31 -11.52
C VAL A 186 -9.80 -2.26 -12.40
N LEU A 187 -10.35 -3.30 -11.81
CA LEU A 187 -11.19 -4.27 -12.52
C LEU A 187 -12.57 -3.66 -12.83
N LYS A 188 -13.14 -2.99 -11.82
CA LYS A 188 -14.44 -2.33 -11.93
C LYS A 188 -14.51 -1.17 -10.95
N THR A 189 -15.13 -0.08 -11.35
CA THR A 189 -15.51 1.02 -10.47
C THR A 189 -16.79 1.65 -10.96
N VAL A 190 -17.69 1.97 -10.03
CA VAL A 190 -18.96 2.64 -10.32
C VAL A 190 -19.17 3.69 -9.25
N LEU A 191 -19.41 4.92 -9.67
CA LEU A 191 -19.66 6.03 -8.76
C LEU A 191 -20.82 5.70 -7.80
N GLY A 192 -20.62 5.88 -6.51
CA GLY A 192 -21.59 5.54 -5.46
C GLY A 192 -21.73 4.04 -5.14
N LYS A 193 -21.03 3.14 -5.85
CA LYS A 193 -21.14 1.68 -5.63
C LYS A 193 -19.85 0.99 -5.25
N GLY A 194 -18.71 1.73 -5.28
CA GLY A 194 -17.41 1.22 -4.87
C GLY A 194 -16.45 0.89 -6.01
N THR A 195 -15.32 0.28 -5.63
CA THR A 195 -14.23 -0.06 -6.54
C THR A 195 -13.74 -1.48 -6.29
N SER A 196 -13.32 -2.15 -7.34
CA SER A 196 -12.65 -3.45 -7.30
C SER A 196 -11.27 -3.34 -7.94
N PHE A 197 -10.24 -3.60 -7.15
CA PHE A 197 -8.86 -3.73 -7.62
C PHE A 197 -8.52 -5.18 -7.87
N GLN A 198 -7.70 -5.40 -8.89
CA GLN A 198 -7.13 -6.70 -9.23
C GLN A 198 -5.61 -6.63 -9.17
N VAL A 199 -5.00 -7.61 -8.51
CA VAL A 199 -3.55 -7.85 -8.52
C VAL A 199 -3.32 -9.27 -9.03
N LEU A 200 -2.45 -9.40 -10.05
CA LEU A 200 -2.03 -10.68 -10.60
C LEU A 200 -0.54 -10.89 -10.31
N LEU A 201 -0.18 -12.01 -9.71
CA LEU A 201 1.18 -12.43 -9.42
C LEU A 201 1.48 -13.76 -10.10
N LYS A 202 2.68 -13.94 -10.65
CA LYS A 202 3.10 -15.19 -11.27
C LYS A 202 3.44 -16.24 -10.22
N LYS A 203 3.12 -17.50 -10.50
CA LYS A 203 3.46 -18.64 -9.63
C LYS A 203 4.92 -19.06 -9.74
N ALA A 204 5.46 -19.05 -10.93
CA ALA A 204 6.82 -19.49 -11.19
C ALA A 204 7.85 -18.37 -10.96
N PRO A 205 9.06 -18.71 -10.53
CA PRO A 205 10.15 -17.74 -10.50
C PRO A 205 10.38 -17.19 -11.92
N PHE A 206 10.69 -15.89 -12.00
CA PHE A 206 11.10 -15.29 -13.27
C PHE A 206 12.36 -16.02 -13.75
N LYS A 207 12.38 -16.54 -14.97
CA LYS A 207 13.64 -16.79 -15.65
C LYS A 207 14.32 -15.44 -15.75
N ASN A 208 15.39 -15.21 -14.99
CA ASN A 208 16.27 -14.10 -15.28
C ASN A 208 16.67 -14.26 -16.74
N SER A 209 16.24 -13.33 -17.58
CA SER A 209 16.89 -13.13 -18.87
C SER A 209 18.32 -12.74 -18.51
N LYS A 210 19.19 -13.75 -18.45
CA LYS A 210 20.64 -13.55 -18.48
C LYS A 210 20.95 -13.13 -19.91
N GLU A 211 21.73 -12.09 -19.98
CA GLU A 211 22.55 -11.58 -21.05
C GLU A 211 22.07 -10.30 -21.65
#